data_cf2402abae2a729623fd3ea8ff5e62ab
#
_entry.id   cf2402abae2a729623fd3ea8ff5e62ab
#
_cell.length_a   1.000
_cell.length_b   1.000
_cell.length_c   1.000
_cell.angle_alpha   90.00
_cell.angle_beta   90.00
_cell.angle_gamma   90.00
#
_symmetry.space_group_name_H-M   'P 1'
#
loop_
_entity.id
_entity.type
_entity.pdbx_description
1 polymer ?
#
loop_
_entity_poly.entity_id
_entity_poly.type
_entity_poly.pdbx_seq_one_letter_code
_entity_poly.pdbx_strand_id
1 'polypeptide(L)'
;RYYLETARQLQRAGVHLIGVKDMAGGCRPRAARELVRALREETGLPVHFHTHDTSGAAAASVLAAIDGGADAVDGAMDAMSGLTSQPNLGAIVAALEGGERDTGVDRTAMQQISHYWEGARRLYAPFESDIRAGTADVYRHEMPGGQYTNLREQARALGLEQRWPEVAQAYAEVNRLFGDIVKVTPTSKVVGDMALFMVANDLSADDVHDPARQIAFPESVVSLFRGELGFPPDGFPPALSRKVLGCDSAHPLLAEPPAPYRPGDRLAPVDLEQ
;
A
#
# COMPACT_ATOMS: atom_id res chain seq x y z
N ARG A 1 2.02 -2.05 18.83
CA ARG A 1 3.06 -3.02 19.20
C ARG A 1 3.90 -3.42 17.98
N TYR A 2 3.30 -3.91 16.89
CA TYR A 2 3.98 -4.34 15.67
C TYR A 2 4.91 -3.26 15.10
N TYR A 3 4.43 -2.04 14.85
CA TYR A 3 5.24 -0.96 14.27
C TYR A 3 6.45 -0.58 15.13
N LEU A 4 6.31 -0.57 16.45
CA LEU A 4 7.43 -0.25 17.34
C LEU A 4 8.48 -1.35 17.36
N GLU A 5 8.08 -2.62 17.33
CA GLU A 5 9.01 -3.73 17.25
C GLU A 5 9.80 -3.70 15.93
N THR A 6 9.11 -3.49 14.81
CA THR A 6 9.76 -3.32 13.49
C THR A 6 10.73 -2.13 13.50
N ALA A 7 10.33 -1.00 14.07
CA ALA A 7 11.19 0.18 14.17
C ALA A 7 12.46 -0.08 14.98
N ARG A 8 12.37 -0.82 16.11
CA ARG A 8 13.54 -1.25 16.89
C ARG A 8 14.49 -2.15 16.10
N GLN A 9 13.93 -3.07 15.29
CA GLN A 9 14.73 -3.95 14.43
C GLN A 9 15.47 -3.16 13.38
N LEU A 10 14.78 -2.21 12.73
CA LEU A 10 15.38 -1.31 11.75
C LEU A 10 16.48 -0.43 12.40
N GLN A 11 16.22 0.12 13.59
CA GLN A 11 17.21 0.90 14.32
C GLN A 11 18.47 0.06 14.64
N ARG A 12 18.30 -1.19 15.10
CA ARG A 12 19.43 -2.12 15.33
C ARG A 12 20.17 -2.45 14.04
N ALA A 13 19.52 -2.46 12.90
CA ALA A 13 20.11 -2.64 11.58
C ALA A 13 20.88 -1.39 11.09
N GLY A 14 20.79 -0.25 11.80
CA GLY A 14 21.55 0.95 11.51
C GLY A 14 20.87 1.89 10.50
N VAL A 15 19.54 1.88 10.36
CA VAL A 15 18.84 2.84 9.51
C VAL A 15 18.96 4.27 10.07
N HIS A 16 18.93 5.26 9.19
CA HIS A 16 19.09 6.67 9.56
C HIS A 16 17.74 7.40 9.69
N LEU A 17 16.68 6.81 9.15
CA LEU A 17 15.35 7.41 9.11
C LEU A 17 14.29 6.30 9.05
N ILE A 18 13.17 6.49 9.75
CA ILE A 18 12.02 5.59 9.69
C ILE A 18 11.00 6.14 8.70
N GLY A 19 10.69 5.37 7.64
CA GLY A 19 9.62 5.70 6.70
C GLY A 19 8.31 5.03 7.09
N VAL A 20 7.24 5.82 7.28
CA VAL A 20 5.87 5.32 7.35
C VAL A 20 5.27 5.44 5.96
N LYS A 21 4.90 4.30 5.36
CA LYS A 21 4.39 4.25 3.98
C LYS A 21 2.94 3.79 3.97
N ASP A 22 2.01 4.74 4.01
CA ASP A 22 0.58 4.52 3.90
C ASP A 22 0.14 4.52 2.44
N MET A 23 0.23 3.36 1.79
CA MET A 23 -0.06 3.20 0.36
C MET A 23 -1.52 3.36 -0.01
N ALA A 24 -2.42 3.17 0.94
CA ALA A 24 -3.86 3.26 0.73
C ALA A 24 -4.44 4.65 1.03
N GLY A 25 -3.75 5.47 1.83
CA GLY A 25 -4.36 6.66 2.42
C GLY A 25 -5.35 6.31 3.53
N GLY A 26 -5.12 5.17 4.20
CA GLY A 26 -5.96 4.65 5.26
C GLY A 26 -5.60 5.16 6.66
N CYS A 27 -4.43 5.77 6.82
CA CYS A 27 -3.97 6.30 8.10
C CYS A 27 -4.72 7.59 8.45
N ARG A 28 -5.68 7.47 9.37
CA ARG A 28 -6.48 8.63 9.82
C ARG A 28 -5.64 9.64 10.61
N PRO A 29 -6.02 10.93 10.64
CA PRO A 29 -5.23 11.98 11.28
C PRO A 29 -4.78 11.67 12.70
N ARG A 30 -5.69 11.18 13.54
CA ARG A 30 -5.35 10.78 14.92
C ARG A 30 -4.30 9.67 14.95
N ALA A 31 -4.47 8.64 14.13
CA ALA A 31 -3.55 7.52 14.05
C ALA A 31 -2.17 7.95 13.53
N ALA A 32 -2.12 8.84 12.53
CA ALA A 32 -0.89 9.39 12.00
C ALA A 32 -0.07 10.11 13.09
N ARG A 33 -0.74 11.00 13.86
CA ARG A 33 -0.08 11.71 14.97
C ARG A 33 0.43 10.76 16.06
N GLU A 34 -0.41 9.82 16.48
CA GLU A 34 -0.06 8.86 17.54
C GLU A 34 1.09 7.94 17.10
N LEU A 35 1.06 7.44 15.86
CA LEU A 35 2.09 6.56 15.33
C LEU A 35 3.44 7.28 15.17
N VAL A 36 3.46 8.46 14.54
CA VAL A 36 4.69 9.23 14.35
C VAL A 36 5.32 9.58 15.68
N ARG A 37 4.53 10.08 16.65
CA ARG A 37 5.03 10.38 17.97
C ARG A 37 5.64 9.16 18.65
N ALA A 38 4.93 8.03 18.64
CA ALA A 38 5.40 6.80 19.27
C ALA A 38 6.69 6.27 18.62
N LEU A 39 6.84 6.39 17.29
CA LEU A 39 8.06 5.99 16.59
C LEU A 39 9.25 6.87 16.97
N ARG A 40 9.04 8.19 17.06
CA ARG A 40 10.10 9.12 17.49
C ARG A 40 10.52 8.89 18.93
N GLU A 41 9.55 8.75 19.84
CA GLU A 41 9.80 8.49 21.26
C GLU A 41 10.57 7.17 21.46
N GLU A 42 10.24 6.15 20.67
CA GLU A 42 10.86 4.82 20.76
C GLU A 42 12.28 4.76 20.21
N THR A 43 12.53 5.40 19.06
CA THR A 43 13.80 5.23 18.32
C THR A 43 14.72 6.44 18.38
N GLY A 44 14.18 7.64 18.63
CA GLY A 44 14.93 8.89 18.49
C GLY A 44 15.33 9.23 17.05
N LEU A 45 14.93 8.43 16.07
CA LEU A 45 15.25 8.64 14.66
C LEU A 45 14.27 9.60 14.00
N PRO A 46 14.68 10.32 12.92
CA PRO A 46 13.78 11.08 12.09
C PRO A 46 12.68 10.20 11.50
N VAL A 47 11.46 10.75 11.34
CA VAL A 47 10.32 10.05 10.74
C VAL A 47 9.87 10.77 9.49
N HIS A 48 9.78 10.02 8.40
CA HIS A 48 9.21 10.43 7.12
C HIS A 48 7.82 9.79 6.97
N PHE A 49 6.80 10.62 6.74
CA PHE A 49 5.43 10.15 6.57
C PHE A 49 4.96 10.33 5.12
N HIS A 50 4.65 9.19 4.48
CA HIS A 50 4.11 9.13 3.13
C HIS A 50 2.69 8.56 3.16
N THR A 51 1.75 9.21 2.46
CA THR A 51 0.37 8.73 2.34
C THR A 51 -0.22 9.09 0.97
N HIS A 52 -1.29 8.40 0.59
CA HIS A 52 -2.09 8.70 -0.60
C HIS A 52 -3.39 9.40 -0.23
N ASP A 53 -3.96 10.18 -1.15
CA ASP A 53 -5.17 10.97 -0.90
C ASP A 53 -6.46 10.28 -1.38
N THR A 54 -6.46 8.96 -1.44
CA THR A 54 -7.61 8.18 -1.90
C THR A 54 -8.88 8.46 -1.09
N SER A 55 -8.73 8.77 0.19
CA SER A 55 -9.85 9.15 1.07
C SER A 55 -10.31 10.60 0.90
N GLY A 56 -9.46 11.48 0.36
CA GLY A 56 -9.64 12.92 0.39
C GLY A 56 -9.30 13.57 1.75
N ALA A 57 -8.73 12.82 2.69
CA ALA A 57 -8.39 13.27 4.04
C ALA A 57 -6.87 13.27 4.33
N ALA A 58 -6.04 12.97 3.33
CA ALA A 58 -4.61 12.78 3.54
C ALA A 58 -3.89 14.06 3.96
N ALA A 59 -4.31 15.24 3.49
CA ALA A 59 -3.75 16.51 3.96
C ALA A 59 -3.92 16.68 5.48
N ALA A 60 -5.08 16.31 6.04
CA ALA A 60 -5.31 16.33 7.48
C ALA A 60 -4.42 15.31 8.21
N SER A 61 -4.20 14.12 7.61
CA SER A 61 -3.30 13.10 8.17
C SER A 61 -1.86 13.55 8.17
N VAL A 62 -1.41 14.23 7.10
CA VAL A 62 -0.06 14.81 7.00
C VAL A 62 0.15 15.90 8.06
N LEU A 63 -0.79 16.85 8.20
CA LEU A 63 -0.69 17.89 9.22
C LEU A 63 -0.65 17.28 10.63
N ALA A 64 -1.48 16.27 10.90
CA ALA A 64 -1.46 15.56 12.17
C ALA A 64 -0.16 14.77 12.40
N ALA A 65 0.46 14.21 11.35
CA ALA A 65 1.78 13.58 11.43
C ALA A 65 2.86 14.59 11.78
N ILE A 66 2.80 15.80 11.21
CA ILE A 66 3.70 16.91 11.52
C ILE A 66 3.55 17.33 12.98
N ASP A 67 2.31 17.45 13.50
CA ASP A 67 2.03 17.70 14.92
C ASP A 67 2.57 16.57 15.81
N GLY A 68 2.60 15.32 15.31
CA GLY A 68 3.20 14.17 15.96
C GLY A 68 4.73 14.17 15.92
N GLY A 69 5.34 15.09 15.18
CA GLY A 69 6.79 15.26 15.08
C GLY A 69 7.41 14.64 13.83
N ALA A 70 6.69 14.45 12.73
CA ALA A 70 7.28 14.05 11.47
C ALA A 70 8.33 15.09 11.01
N ASP A 71 9.47 14.60 10.53
CA ASP A 71 10.57 15.44 10.04
C ASP A 71 10.48 15.69 8.53
N ALA A 72 9.89 14.75 7.81
CA ALA A 72 9.61 14.85 6.39
C ALA A 72 8.23 14.31 6.06
N VAL A 73 7.57 14.92 5.08
CA VAL A 73 6.28 14.49 4.55
C VAL A 73 6.27 14.62 3.03
N ASP A 74 5.43 13.81 2.38
CA ASP A 74 5.27 13.88 0.93
C ASP A 74 3.95 14.56 0.56
N GLY A 75 4.04 15.38 -0.48
CA GLY A 75 2.91 15.96 -1.18
C GLY A 75 3.17 15.97 -2.69
N ALA A 76 2.14 16.16 -3.48
CA ALA A 76 2.24 16.34 -4.92
C ALA A 76 1.96 17.78 -5.30
N MET A 77 2.58 18.25 -6.39
CA MET A 77 2.27 19.57 -6.94
C MET A 77 0.76 19.69 -7.19
N ASP A 78 0.21 20.86 -6.95
CA ASP A 78 -1.24 21.10 -6.88
C ASP A 78 -2.02 20.46 -8.04
N ALA A 79 -1.56 20.64 -9.26
CA ALA A 79 -2.19 20.07 -10.45
C ALA A 79 -2.10 18.54 -10.54
N MET A 80 -1.17 17.91 -9.81
CA MET A 80 -0.91 16.46 -9.83
C MET A 80 -1.36 15.77 -8.53
N SER A 81 -1.97 16.51 -7.61
CA SER A 81 -2.35 16.06 -6.28
C SER A 81 -3.76 15.44 -6.22
N GLY A 82 -4.04 14.82 -5.10
CA GLY A 82 -5.37 14.28 -4.79
C GLY A 82 -5.65 12.89 -5.36
N LEU A 83 -6.84 12.39 -5.10
CA LEU A 83 -7.28 11.05 -5.53
C LEU A 83 -6.27 9.96 -5.09
N THR A 84 -5.78 9.17 -6.05
CA THR A 84 -4.80 8.11 -5.78
C THR A 84 -3.34 8.60 -5.80
N SER A 85 -3.11 9.90 -5.97
CA SER A 85 -1.82 10.56 -5.76
C SER A 85 -1.66 11.00 -4.30
N GLN A 86 -0.65 11.81 -4.01
CA GLN A 86 -0.42 12.39 -2.68
C GLN A 86 -1.29 13.63 -2.45
N PRO A 87 -1.43 14.10 -1.19
CA PRO A 87 -2.15 15.33 -0.90
C PRO A 87 -1.46 16.56 -1.51
N ASN A 88 -2.23 17.64 -1.66
CA ASN A 88 -1.78 18.89 -2.25
C ASN A 88 -0.66 19.52 -1.43
N LEU A 89 0.54 19.64 -2.03
CA LEU A 89 1.72 20.20 -1.40
C LEU A 89 1.55 21.69 -1.07
N GLY A 90 0.97 22.46 -2.00
CA GLY A 90 0.74 23.88 -1.81
C GLY A 90 -0.18 24.17 -0.62
N ALA A 91 -1.22 23.36 -0.45
CA ALA A 91 -2.14 23.48 0.67
C ALA A 91 -1.46 23.14 2.02
N ILE A 92 -0.60 22.11 2.05
CA ILE A 92 0.17 21.74 3.25
C ILE A 92 1.15 22.86 3.62
N VAL A 93 1.93 23.38 2.66
CA VAL A 93 2.88 24.47 2.90
C VAL A 93 2.14 25.72 3.41
N ALA A 94 1.02 26.08 2.78
CA ALA A 94 0.23 27.24 3.20
C ALA A 94 -0.37 27.05 4.62
N ALA A 95 -0.77 25.83 5.00
CA ALA A 95 -1.30 25.55 6.33
C ALA A 95 -0.24 25.65 7.44
N LEU A 96 1.04 25.52 7.11
CA LEU A 96 2.17 25.59 8.07
C LEU A 96 2.80 26.99 8.12
N GLU A 97 2.47 27.88 7.18
CA GLU A 97 3.07 29.21 7.07
C GLU A 97 2.92 30.02 8.36
N GLY A 98 4.03 30.62 8.82
CA GLY A 98 4.09 31.43 10.02
C GLY A 98 3.99 30.65 11.34
N GLY A 99 3.89 29.33 11.30
CA GLY A 99 3.89 28.47 12.47
C GLY A 99 5.29 27.96 12.85
N GLU A 100 5.36 27.21 13.98
CA GLU A 100 6.63 26.57 14.43
C GLU A 100 7.20 25.55 13.44
N ARG A 101 6.35 25.04 12.57
CA ARG A 101 6.69 24.04 11.53
C ARG A 101 6.66 24.64 10.13
N ASP A 102 6.81 25.96 10.02
CA ASP A 102 6.94 26.62 8.72
C ASP A 102 8.07 25.96 7.91
N THR A 103 7.76 25.63 6.68
CA THR A 103 8.69 24.88 5.81
C THR A 103 9.77 25.76 5.20
N GLY A 104 9.57 27.08 5.17
CA GLY A 104 10.43 28.03 4.47
C GLY A 104 10.47 27.87 2.94
N VAL A 105 9.56 27.09 2.36
CA VAL A 105 9.47 26.89 0.91
C VAL A 105 9.03 28.17 0.23
N ASP A 106 9.74 28.58 -0.83
CA ASP A 106 9.36 29.70 -1.68
C ASP A 106 8.04 29.38 -2.42
N ARG A 107 6.94 29.94 -1.93
CA ARG A 107 5.61 29.74 -2.48
C ARG A 107 5.48 30.25 -3.92
N THR A 108 6.19 31.32 -4.27
CA THR A 108 6.15 31.87 -5.63
C THR A 108 6.80 30.91 -6.62
N ALA A 109 7.98 30.39 -6.29
CA ALA A 109 8.64 29.38 -7.10
C ALA A 109 7.82 28.08 -7.20
N MET A 110 7.25 27.63 -6.08
CA MET A 110 6.37 26.45 -6.05
C MET A 110 5.12 26.65 -6.93
N GLN A 111 4.49 27.82 -6.89
CA GLN A 111 3.34 28.16 -7.74
C GLN A 111 3.70 28.14 -9.23
N GLN A 112 4.87 28.64 -9.61
CA GLN A 112 5.35 28.59 -11.00
C GLN A 112 5.51 27.15 -11.49
N ILE A 113 6.07 26.28 -10.65
CA ILE A 113 6.22 24.84 -10.95
C ILE A 113 4.84 24.18 -11.06
N SER A 114 3.89 24.54 -10.17
CA SER A 114 2.52 24.02 -10.23
C SER A 114 1.81 24.40 -11.53
N HIS A 115 1.95 25.65 -12.00
CA HIS A 115 1.41 26.08 -13.29
C HIS A 115 2.02 25.32 -14.48
N TYR A 116 3.33 25.03 -14.43
CA TYR A 116 3.95 24.16 -15.43
C TYR A 116 3.29 22.78 -15.48
N TRP A 117 3.11 22.16 -14.32
CA TRP A 117 2.48 20.85 -14.23
C TRP A 117 0.99 20.86 -14.62
N GLU A 118 0.28 21.95 -14.38
CA GLU A 118 -1.09 22.13 -14.88
C GLU A 118 -1.14 22.09 -16.43
N GLY A 119 -0.19 22.74 -17.07
CA GLY A 119 -0.03 22.67 -18.53
C GLY A 119 0.34 21.27 -19.02
N ALA A 120 1.31 20.63 -18.36
CA ALA A 120 1.76 19.27 -18.70
C ALA A 120 0.65 18.24 -18.52
N ARG A 121 -0.16 18.32 -17.45
CA ARG A 121 -1.25 17.40 -17.16
C ARG A 121 -2.26 17.29 -18.31
N ARG A 122 -2.50 18.38 -19.04
CA ARG A 122 -3.41 18.38 -20.21
C ARG A 122 -2.97 17.41 -21.30
N LEU A 123 -1.65 17.16 -21.42
CA LEU A 123 -1.11 16.19 -22.38
C LEU A 123 -1.40 14.74 -21.97
N TYR A 124 -1.56 14.51 -20.69
CA TYR A 124 -1.84 13.20 -20.12
C TYR A 124 -3.31 12.92 -19.84
N ALA A 125 -4.20 13.91 -20.05
CA ALA A 125 -5.63 13.78 -19.80
C ALA A 125 -6.29 12.52 -20.42
N PRO A 126 -5.90 12.06 -21.64
CA PRO A 126 -6.43 10.81 -22.19
C PRO A 126 -6.08 9.55 -21.42
N PHE A 127 -5.07 9.60 -20.57
CA PHE A 127 -4.59 8.48 -19.75
C PHE A 127 -5.04 8.56 -18.29
N GLU A 128 -5.77 9.61 -17.91
CA GLU A 128 -6.30 9.75 -16.56
C GLU A 128 -7.45 8.75 -16.33
N SER A 129 -7.54 8.24 -15.10
CA SER A 129 -8.70 7.46 -14.69
C SER A 129 -9.95 8.35 -14.58
N ASP A 130 -11.13 7.74 -14.61
CA ASP A 130 -12.42 8.42 -14.44
C ASP A 130 -12.77 8.73 -12.98
N ILE A 131 -11.87 8.52 -12.03
CA ILE A 131 -12.07 8.81 -10.61
C ILE A 131 -12.15 10.33 -10.42
N ARG A 132 -13.28 10.81 -9.87
CA ARG A 132 -13.54 12.25 -9.74
C ARG A 132 -13.47 12.78 -8.31
N ALA A 133 -13.52 11.90 -7.32
CA ALA A 133 -13.51 12.26 -5.91
C ALA A 133 -12.82 11.19 -5.07
N GLY A 134 -12.28 11.59 -3.93
CA GLY A 134 -11.85 10.66 -2.90
C GLY A 134 -13.04 9.89 -2.31
N THR A 135 -12.77 8.75 -1.71
CA THR A 135 -13.80 7.90 -1.12
C THR A 135 -13.41 7.39 0.27
N ALA A 136 -14.32 7.51 1.23
CA ALA A 136 -14.15 6.91 2.56
C ALA A 136 -14.18 5.38 2.55
N ASP A 137 -14.57 4.76 1.44
CA ASP A 137 -14.53 3.29 1.30
C ASP A 137 -13.11 2.73 1.38
N VAL A 138 -12.08 3.56 1.13
CA VAL A 138 -10.68 3.16 1.32
C VAL A 138 -10.43 2.64 2.73
N TYR A 139 -11.12 3.16 3.74
CA TYR A 139 -11.01 2.69 5.14
C TYR A 139 -11.62 1.29 5.35
N ARG A 140 -12.30 0.73 4.36
CA ARG A 140 -12.88 -0.62 4.38
C ARG A 140 -12.07 -1.60 3.54
N HIS A 141 -11.67 -1.20 2.32
CA HIS A 141 -10.95 -2.08 1.40
C HIS A 141 -9.42 -1.93 1.47
N GLU A 142 -8.91 -0.78 1.93
CA GLU A 142 -7.49 -0.49 2.12
C GLU A 142 -6.62 -0.77 0.87
N MET A 143 -7.18 -0.57 -0.32
CA MET A 143 -6.42 -0.72 -1.56
C MET A 143 -5.34 0.37 -1.65
N PRO A 144 -4.10 0.03 -1.97
CA PRO A 144 -3.11 1.00 -2.39
C PRO A 144 -3.60 1.87 -3.54
N GLY A 145 -3.27 3.18 -3.55
CA GLY A 145 -3.81 4.12 -4.53
C GLY A 145 -3.62 3.69 -5.98
N GLY A 146 -2.40 3.26 -6.36
CA GLY A 146 -2.14 2.74 -7.70
C GLY A 146 -2.92 1.45 -8.00
N GLN A 147 -3.08 0.57 -7.02
CA GLN A 147 -3.89 -0.64 -7.18
C GLN A 147 -5.38 -0.31 -7.36
N TYR A 148 -5.90 0.67 -6.62
CA TYR A 148 -7.29 1.11 -6.77
C TYR A 148 -7.60 1.53 -8.22
N THR A 149 -6.73 2.37 -8.80
CA THR A 149 -6.87 2.81 -10.19
C THR A 149 -6.77 1.65 -11.17
N ASN A 150 -5.72 0.83 -11.06
CA ASN A 150 -5.48 -0.28 -11.98
C ASN A 150 -6.56 -1.36 -11.91
N LEU A 151 -6.98 -1.72 -10.70
CA LEU A 151 -8.02 -2.75 -10.51
C LEU A 151 -9.37 -2.31 -11.07
N ARG A 152 -9.67 -1.01 -10.97
CA ARG A 152 -10.88 -0.44 -11.54
C ARG A 152 -10.91 -0.54 -13.06
N GLU A 153 -9.77 -0.27 -13.73
CA GLU A 153 -9.64 -0.45 -15.18
C GLU A 153 -9.72 -1.93 -15.59
N GLN A 154 -9.10 -2.82 -14.80
CA GLN A 154 -9.19 -4.26 -15.03
C GLN A 154 -10.63 -4.77 -14.86
N ALA A 155 -11.36 -4.30 -13.84
CA ALA A 155 -12.77 -4.64 -13.65
C ALA A 155 -13.62 -4.19 -14.85
N ARG A 156 -13.36 -2.97 -15.36
CA ARG A 156 -14.03 -2.47 -16.58
C ARG A 156 -13.73 -3.34 -17.79
N ALA A 157 -12.48 -3.71 -18.01
CA ALA A 157 -12.07 -4.58 -19.12
C ALA A 157 -12.71 -5.98 -19.07
N LEU A 158 -13.05 -6.46 -17.87
CA LEU A 158 -13.75 -7.72 -17.65
C LEU A 158 -15.28 -7.59 -17.63
N GLY A 159 -15.83 -6.39 -17.88
CA GLY A 159 -17.29 -6.14 -17.82
C GLY A 159 -17.85 -6.11 -16.40
N LEU A 160 -17.01 -5.97 -15.39
CA LEU A 160 -17.38 -5.94 -13.96
C LEU A 160 -17.53 -4.50 -13.42
N GLU A 161 -17.56 -3.48 -14.26
CA GLU A 161 -17.62 -2.08 -13.83
C GLU A 161 -18.81 -1.81 -12.90
N GLN A 162 -19.98 -2.35 -13.20
CA GLN A 162 -21.20 -2.21 -12.38
C GLN A 162 -21.11 -2.99 -11.06
N ARG A 163 -20.22 -3.96 -10.98
CA ARG A 163 -19.94 -4.78 -9.79
C ARG A 163 -18.73 -4.28 -9.00
N TRP A 164 -18.25 -3.06 -9.27
CA TRP A 164 -17.10 -2.49 -8.54
C TRP A 164 -17.21 -2.54 -7.01
N PRO A 165 -18.38 -2.26 -6.39
CA PRO A 165 -18.53 -2.40 -4.94
C PRO A 165 -18.26 -3.82 -4.43
N GLU A 166 -18.63 -4.85 -5.21
CA GLU A 166 -18.35 -6.25 -4.88
C GLU A 166 -16.86 -6.55 -4.99
N VAL A 167 -16.19 -6.03 -6.02
CA VAL A 167 -14.73 -6.17 -6.20
C VAL A 167 -13.99 -5.53 -5.03
N ALA A 168 -14.40 -4.33 -4.60
CA ALA A 168 -13.81 -3.64 -3.46
C ALA A 168 -14.00 -4.42 -2.15
N GLN A 169 -15.17 -4.99 -1.93
CA GLN A 169 -15.44 -5.87 -0.79
C GLN A 169 -14.59 -7.15 -0.85
N ALA A 170 -14.58 -7.82 -2.01
CA ALA A 170 -13.80 -9.03 -2.22
C ALA A 170 -12.30 -8.79 -1.99
N TYR A 171 -11.78 -7.61 -2.34
CA TYR A 171 -10.38 -7.25 -2.08
C TYR A 171 -10.05 -7.30 -0.57
N ALA A 172 -10.90 -6.72 0.27
CA ALA A 172 -10.73 -6.77 1.72
C ALA A 172 -10.86 -8.21 2.26
N GLU A 173 -11.79 -8.99 1.70
CA GLU A 173 -11.98 -10.41 2.08
C GLU A 173 -10.77 -11.25 1.71
N VAL A 174 -10.26 -11.10 0.49
CA VAL A 174 -9.05 -11.81 0.02
C VAL A 174 -7.85 -11.49 0.89
N ASN A 175 -7.66 -10.23 1.30
CA ASN A 175 -6.56 -9.90 2.20
C ASN A 175 -6.65 -10.69 3.52
N ARG A 176 -7.85 -10.78 4.10
CA ARG A 176 -8.08 -11.60 5.31
C ARG A 176 -7.87 -13.10 5.04
N LEU A 177 -8.34 -13.61 3.89
CA LEU A 177 -8.11 -14.99 3.46
C LEU A 177 -6.62 -15.33 3.36
N PHE A 178 -5.79 -14.37 2.94
CA PHE A 178 -4.34 -14.56 2.80
C PHE A 178 -3.56 -14.35 4.11
N GLY A 179 -4.23 -13.99 5.22
CA GLY A 179 -3.61 -13.80 6.53
C GLY A 179 -3.19 -12.35 6.80
N ASP A 180 -3.95 -11.37 6.32
CA ASP A 180 -3.67 -9.93 6.47
C ASP A 180 -2.26 -9.52 6.01
N ILE A 181 -1.91 -9.92 4.81
CA ILE A 181 -0.60 -9.64 4.22
C ILE A 181 -0.38 -8.15 3.98
N VAL A 182 0.88 -7.73 3.96
CA VAL A 182 1.26 -6.36 3.59
C VAL A 182 0.95 -6.11 2.12
N LYS A 183 0.08 -5.12 1.86
CA LYS A 183 -0.41 -4.76 0.53
C LYS A 183 0.47 -3.72 -0.14
N VAL A 184 1.62 -4.14 -0.63
CA VAL A 184 2.52 -3.34 -1.47
C VAL A 184 2.77 -4.09 -2.78
N THR A 185 3.26 -3.42 -3.81
CA THR A 185 3.64 -4.10 -5.07
C THR A 185 4.76 -5.11 -4.79
N PRO A 186 4.64 -6.39 -5.19
CA PRO A 186 3.61 -6.97 -6.06
C PRO A 186 2.40 -7.59 -5.34
N THR A 187 2.41 -7.75 -4.02
CA THR A 187 1.37 -8.48 -3.26
C THR A 187 -0.02 -7.86 -3.41
N SER A 188 -0.13 -6.53 -3.44
CA SER A 188 -1.39 -5.83 -3.66
C SER A 188 -2.06 -6.20 -4.98
N LYS A 189 -1.26 -6.48 -6.04
CA LYS A 189 -1.79 -6.94 -7.32
C LYS A 189 -2.38 -8.34 -7.19
N VAL A 190 -1.73 -9.25 -6.48
CA VAL A 190 -2.22 -10.62 -6.29
C VAL A 190 -3.55 -10.64 -5.53
N VAL A 191 -3.70 -9.79 -4.51
CA VAL A 191 -4.99 -9.61 -3.82
C VAL A 191 -6.06 -9.14 -4.80
N GLY A 192 -5.73 -8.19 -5.67
CA GLY A 192 -6.63 -7.69 -6.72
C GLY A 192 -7.01 -8.76 -7.75
N ASP A 193 -6.05 -9.53 -8.24
CA ASP A 193 -6.29 -10.61 -9.21
C ASP A 193 -7.27 -11.65 -8.62
N MET A 194 -7.08 -12.03 -7.35
CA MET A 194 -7.98 -12.97 -6.68
C MET A 194 -9.37 -12.35 -6.43
N ALA A 195 -9.46 -11.07 -6.08
CA ALA A 195 -10.73 -10.40 -5.88
C ALA A 195 -11.55 -10.35 -7.18
N LEU A 196 -10.92 -10.00 -8.31
CA LEU A 196 -11.56 -10.03 -9.63
C LEU A 196 -11.99 -11.44 -10.01
N PHE A 197 -11.13 -12.42 -9.75
CA PHE A 197 -11.44 -13.83 -10.02
C PHE A 197 -12.65 -14.31 -9.23
N MET A 198 -12.73 -13.98 -7.94
CA MET A 198 -13.88 -14.34 -7.10
C MET A 198 -15.18 -13.72 -7.62
N VAL A 199 -15.18 -12.42 -7.92
CA VAL A 199 -16.38 -11.72 -8.41
C VAL A 199 -16.78 -12.20 -9.80
N ALA A 200 -15.81 -12.44 -10.71
CA ALA A 200 -16.09 -12.94 -12.05
C ALA A 200 -16.69 -14.36 -12.07
N ASN A 201 -16.40 -15.17 -11.05
CA ASN A 201 -16.88 -16.54 -10.93
C ASN A 201 -17.95 -16.73 -9.85
N ASP A 202 -18.48 -15.65 -9.29
CA ASP A 202 -19.48 -15.64 -8.20
C ASP A 202 -19.07 -16.52 -7.01
N LEU A 203 -17.79 -16.42 -6.61
CA LEU A 203 -17.23 -17.16 -5.48
C LEU A 203 -17.29 -16.31 -4.21
N SER A 204 -17.74 -16.93 -3.12
CA SER A 204 -17.66 -16.39 -1.77
C SER A 204 -16.36 -16.83 -1.06
N ALA A 205 -16.06 -16.22 0.08
CA ALA A 205 -14.96 -16.65 0.95
C ALA A 205 -15.17 -18.11 1.45
N ASP A 206 -16.42 -18.50 1.70
CA ASP A 206 -16.76 -19.89 2.12
C ASP A 206 -16.46 -20.88 1.00
N ASP A 207 -16.74 -20.54 -0.26
CA ASP A 207 -16.38 -21.37 -1.40
C ASP A 207 -14.86 -21.56 -1.53
N VAL A 208 -14.09 -20.49 -1.24
CA VAL A 208 -12.63 -20.56 -1.23
C VAL A 208 -12.13 -21.47 -0.09
N HIS A 209 -12.79 -21.47 1.05
CA HIS A 209 -12.44 -22.33 2.18
C HIS A 209 -12.92 -23.77 2.04
N ASP A 210 -13.99 -24.04 1.28
CA ASP A 210 -14.57 -25.38 1.13
C ASP A 210 -13.55 -26.32 0.46
N PRO A 211 -13.03 -27.34 1.17
CA PRO A 211 -12.04 -28.27 0.60
C PRO A 211 -12.61 -29.14 -0.54
N ALA A 212 -13.93 -29.31 -0.61
CA ALA A 212 -14.58 -30.10 -1.65
C ALA A 212 -14.72 -29.33 -2.97
N ARG A 213 -14.71 -27.99 -2.92
CA ARG A 213 -14.85 -27.16 -4.11
C ARG A 213 -13.51 -26.99 -4.79
N GLN A 214 -13.39 -27.53 -6.00
CA GLN A 214 -12.20 -27.34 -6.84
C GLN A 214 -12.18 -25.94 -7.45
N ILE A 215 -11.08 -25.21 -7.29
CA ILE A 215 -10.88 -23.87 -7.78
C ILE A 215 -9.57 -23.81 -8.55
N ALA A 216 -9.63 -23.36 -9.80
CA ALA A 216 -8.46 -23.06 -10.61
C ALA A 216 -7.95 -21.65 -10.25
N PHE A 217 -7.15 -21.56 -9.19
CA PHE A 217 -6.64 -20.27 -8.71
C PHE A 217 -5.82 -19.54 -9.77
N PRO A 218 -5.85 -18.20 -9.83
CA PRO A 218 -4.97 -17.41 -10.68
C PRO A 218 -3.49 -17.76 -10.43
N GLU A 219 -2.66 -17.78 -11.47
CA GLU A 219 -1.23 -18.11 -11.35
C GLU A 219 -0.51 -17.17 -10.37
N SER A 220 -0.86 -15.88 -10.35
CA SER A 220 -0.29 -14.94 -9.40
C SER A 220 -0.55 -15.33 -7.94
N VAL A 221 -1.70 -15.94 -7.65
CA VAL A 221 -2.03 -16.47 -6.31
C VAL A 221 -1.19 -17.70 -6.00
N VAL A 222 -1.06 -18.61 -6.97
CA VAL A 222 -0.23 -19.82 -6.82
C VAL A 222 1.23 -19.42 -6.56
N SER A 223 1.79 -18.49 -7.34
CA SER A 223 3.14 -17.96 -7.16
C SER A 223 3.35 -17.31 -5.79
N LEU A 224 2.36 -16.54 -5.31
CA LEU A 224 2.41 -15.96 -3.97
C LEU A 224 2.51 -17.06 -2.90
N PHE A 225 1.65 -18.07 -2.96
CA PHE A 225 1.64 -19.16 -1.98
C PHE A 225 2.84 -20.10 -2.09
N ARG A 226 3.52 -20.15 -3.24
CA ARG A 226 4.84 -20.80 -3.39
C ARG A 226 5.98 -20.02 -2.73
N GLY A 227 5.74 -18.78 -2.28
CA GLY A 227 6.75 -17.93 -1.69
C GLY A 227 7.62 -17.17 -2.68
N GLU A 228 7.30 -17.19 -3.97
CA GLU A 228 8.05 -16.48 -5.03
C GLU A 228 8.05 -14.95 -4.84
N LEU A 229 7.08 -14.42 -4.09
CA LEU A 229 6.96 -13.02 -3.71
C LEU A 229 7.34 -12.75 -2.24
N GLY A 230 7.99 -13.73 -1.59
CA GLY A 230 8.28 -13.71 -0.16
C GLY A 230 7.13 -14.25 0.70
N PHE A 231 7.38 -14.33 2.02
CA PHE A 231 6.42 -14.83 2.99
C PHE A 231 5.95 -13.70 3.92
N PRO A 232 4.66 -13.65 4.29
CA PRO A 232 4.23 -12.76 5.35
C PRO A 232 4.86 -13.21 6.69
N PRO A 233 5.04 -12.26 7.65
CA PRO A 233 5.72 -12.55 8.92
C PRO A 233 5.15 -13.74 9.69
N ASP A 234 3.82 -13.94 9.63
CA ASP A 234 3.10 -15.02 10.31
C ASP A 234 2.84 -16.25 9.40
N GLY A 235 3.38 -16.24 8.18
CA GLY A 235 3.12 -17.25 7.16
C GLY A 235 1.73 -17.13 6.54
N PHE A 236 1.45 -18.01 5.57
CA PHE A 236 0.11 -18.12 4.97
C PHE A 236 -0.78 -19.06 5.78
N PRO A 237 -2.13 -18.90 5.77
CA PRO A 237 -3.06 -19.84 6.40
C PRO A 237 -2.87 -21.26 5.85
N PRO A 238 -2.53 -22.26 6.70
CA PRO A 238 -2.10 -23.59 6.22
C PRO A 238 -3.17 -24.33 5.40
N ALA A 239 -4.46 -24.17 5.74
CA ALA A 239 -5.53 -24.80 5.00
C ALA A 239 -5.66 -24.26 3.58
N LEU A 240 -5.55 -22.94 3.43
CA LEU A 240 -5.60 -22.28 2.12
C LEU A 240 -4.34 -22.60 1.30
N SER A 241 -3.16 -22.63 1.91
CA SER A 241 -1.92 -23.02 1.25
C SER A 241 -2.01 -24.41 0.62
N ARG A 242 -2.50 -25.40 1.39
CA ARG A 242 -2.73 -26.76 0.85
C ARG A 242 -3.68 -26.76 -0.34
N LYS A 243 -4.77 -26.01 -0.24
CA LYS A 243 -5.77 -25.94 -1.31
C LYS A 243 -5.23 -25.28 -2.58
N VAL A 244 -4.52 -24.16 -2.44
CA VAL A 244 -3.93 -23.42 -3.58
C VAL A 244 -2.83 -24.22 -4.27
N LEU A 245 -1.97 -24.90 -3.49
CA LEU A 245 -0.82 -25.64 -4.01
C LEU A 245 -1.14 -27.08 -4.40
N GLY A 246 -2.32 -27.59 -4.02
CA GLY A 246 -2.76 -28.95 -4.35
C GLY A 246 -1.92 -30.07 -3.73
N CYS A 247 -1.21 -29.80 -2.64
CA CYS A 247 -0.34 -30.76 -1.99
C CYS A 247 -0.56 -30.80 -0.47
N ASP A 248 -0.53 -32.01 0.10
CA ASP A 248 -0.67 -32.24 1.55
C ASP A 248 0.64 -31.97 2.32
N SER A 249 1.77 -31.93 1.66
CA SER A 249 3.06 -31.64 2.27
C SER A 249 3.42 -30.17 2.11
N ALA A 250 3.88 -29.57 3.20
CA ALA A 250 4.52 -28.27 3.13
C ALA A 250 5.58 -28.31 2.01
N HIS A 251 5.39 -27.47 0.98
CA HIS A 251 6.43 -27.29 -0.03
C HIS A 251 7.75 -27.00 0.69
N PRO A 252 8.91 -27.53 0.29
CA PRO A 252 10.18 -27.27 0.98
C PRO A 252 10.48 -25.78 1.19
N LEU A 253 9.94 -24.91 0.31
CA LEU A 253 9.99 -23.46 0.46
C LEU A 253 9.06 -22.91 1.55
N LEU A 254 8.09 -23.71 2.05
CA LEU A 254 7.20 -23.32 3.16
C LEU A 254 7.78 -23.71 4.54
N ALA A 255 8.82 -24.52 4.58
CA ALA A 255 9.35 -25.06 5.83
C ALA A 255 10.25 -24.09 6.59
N GLU A 256 11.00 -23.24 5.88
CA GLU A 256 11.82 -22.18 6.49
C GLU A 256 11.92 -20.99 5.54
N PRO A 257 11.68 -19.76 6.00
CA PRO A 257 12.05 -18.59 5.21
C PRO A 257 13.56 -18.65 4.92
N PRO A 258 14.01 -18.24 3.73
CA PRO A 258 15.45 -18.19 3.44
C PRO A 258 16.15 -17.40 4.55
N ALA A 259 17.31 -17.88 4.97
CA ALA A 259 18.11 -17.21 5.99
C ALA A 259 18.25 -15.73 5.62
N PRO A 260 18.00 -14.78 6.56
CA PRO A 260 18.09 -13.37 6.22
C PRO A 260 19.50 -13.07 5.72
N TYR A 261 19.58 -12.39 4.56
CA TYR A 261 20.83 -11.89 4.02
C TYR A 261 21.56 -11.07 5.07
N ARG A 262 22.82 -11.41 5.33
CA ARG A 262 23.64 -10.66 6.29
C ARG A 262 24.49 -9.64 5.53
N PRO A 263 24.54 -8.38 5.98
CA PRO A 263 25.47 -7.40 5.40
C PRO A 263 26.91 -7.97 5.41
N GLY A 264 27.54 -8.01 4.23
CA GLY A 264 28.87 -8.59 4.04
C GLY A 264 28.89 -9.99 3.44
N ASP A 265 27.76 -10.68 3.31
CA ASP A 265 27.67 -11.90 2.53
C ASP A 265 27.96 -11.58 1.06
N ARG A 266 28.84 -12.36 0.44
CA ARG A 266 29.07 -12.25 -1.01
C ARG A 266 27.96 -13.01 -1.72
N LEU A 267 27.18 -12.32 -2.53
CA LEU A 267 26.22 -12.94 -3.44
C LEU A 267 26.98 -13.77 -4.47
N ALA A 268 26.51 -14.99 -4.73
CA ALA A 268 26.99 -15.74 -5.88
C ALA A 268 26.61 -15.00 -7.17
N PRO A 269 27.40 -15.11 -8.26
CA PRO A 269 27.08 -14.42 -9.52
C PRO A 269 25.67 -14.70 -10.05
N VAL A 270 25.11 -15.86 -9.76
CA VAL A 270 23.73 -16.27 -10.14
C VAL A 270 22.66 -15.48 -9.42
N ASP A 271 22.96 -14.94 -8.23
CA ASP A 271 22.01 -14.17 -7.43
C ASP A 271 21.84 -12.73 -7.93
N LEU A 272 22.66 -12.30 -8.89
CA LEU A 272 22.62 -10.96 -9.48
C LEU A 272 21.75 -10.91 -10.76
N GLU A 273 21.31 -12.05 -11.26
CA GLU A 273 20.46 -12.15 -12.46
C GLU A 273 18.96 -12.38 -12.15
N GLN A 274 18.58 -12.49 -10.88
CA GLN A 274 17.21 -12.56 -10.38
C GLN A 274 16.76 -11.23 -9.80
#